data_106bffd77b6fabff1bf3bfd46f62bb1d
#
_entry.id   106bffd77b6fabff1bf3bfd46f62bb1d
#
_cell.length_a   1.000
_cell.length_b   1.000
_cell.length_c   1.000
_cell.angle_alpha   90.00
_cell.angle_beta   90.00
_cell.angle_gamma   90.00
#
_symmetry.space_group_name_H-M   'P 1'
#
loop_
_entity.id
_entity.type
_entity.pdbx_description
1 polymer ?
#
loop_
_entity_poly.entity_id
_entity_poly.type
_entity_poly.pdbx_seq_one_letter_code
_entity_poly.pdbx_strand_id
1 'polypeptide(L)'
;MSQNIKRIFEKQGFIRLKGVLNYKEDLEPILNDMAFIMDRLIHRFVPKNRKVKVLNYEFKKKYSYLVSLDIPELDQYFNIRLPEKNINANSDFFASQSIWNLINNKKILNKIEKILGPEIASNPCQNSRIKQPEKGVSKKNLNDGLVGRTPWHQDAGVMNKKGQKGTELVTCWIPFTK
;
A
#
# COMPACT_ATOMS: atom_id res chain seq x y z
N MET A 1 27.40 1.27 13.06
CA MET A 1 25.96 1.61 12.83
C MET A 1 25.09 0.45 12.37
N SER A 2 25.58 -0.56 11.62
CA SER A 2 24.75 -1.70 11.13
C SER A 2 24.26 -2.63 12.25
N GLN A 3 25.12 -3.00 13.20
CA GLN A 3 24.78 -3.86 14.34
C GLN A 3 23.67 -3.28 15.24
N ASN A 4 23.44 -1.97 15.20
CA ASN A 4 22.43 -1.33 16.03
C ASN A 4 21.00 -1.56 15.50
N ILE A 5 20.77 -1.55 14.17
CA ILE A 5 19.44 -1.75 13.56
C ILE A 5 18.92 -3.16 13.85
N LYS A 6 19.72 -4.21 13.58
CA LYS A 6 19.35 -5.60 13.83
C LYS A 6 19.05 -5.83 15.31
N ARG A 7 19.94 -5.41 16.21
CA ARG A 7 19.76 -5.57 17.67
C ARG A 7 18.48 -4.88 18.19
N ILE A 8 18.16 -3.68 17.69
CA ILE A 8 16.94 -2.97 18.09
C ILE A 8 15.71 -3.73 17.58
N PHE A 9 15.73 -4.16 16.33
CA PHE A 9 14.64 -4.92 15.72
C PHE A 9 14.38 -6.24 16.46
N GLU A 10 15.43 -7.02 16.74
CA GLU A 10 15.32 -8.28 17.48
C GLU A 10 14.80 -8.07 18.91
N LYS A 11 15.21 -6.98 19.57
CA LYS A 11 14.74 -6.67 20.93
C LYS A 11 13.29 -6.19 20.99
N GLN A 12 12.86 -5.38 20.00
CA GLN A 12 11.57 -4.67 20.05
C GLN A 12 10.52 -5.28 19.13
N GLY A 13 10.90 -6.13 18.17
CA GLY A 13 10.03 -6.63 17.12
C GLY A 13 9.73 -5.62 16.00
N PHE A 14 10.17 -4.38 16.15
CA PHE A 14 10.03 -3.32 15.14
C PHE A 14 11.13 -2.27 15.27
N ILE A 15 11.31 -1.48 14.21
CA ILE A 15 12.16 -0.29 14.24
C ILE A 15 11.52 0.82 13.39
N ARG A 16 11.51 2.04 13.91
CA ARG A 16 11.06 3.22 13.17
C ARG A 16 12.27 3.98 12.64
N LEU A 17 12.39 4.06 11.32
CA LEU A 17 13.45 4.79 10.62
C LEU A 17 12.88 6.07 10.01
N LYS A 18 13.46 7.23 10.36
CA LYS A 18 13.05 8.52 9.81
C LYS A 18 14.02 8.96 8.71
N GLY A 19 13.51 9.66 7.69
CA GLY A 19 14.34 10.28 6.65
C GLY A 19 15.06 9.28 5.72
N VAL A 20 14.55 8.04 5.59
CA VAL A 20 15.10 7.05 4.66
C VAL A 20 14.79 7.42 3.23
N LEU A 21 13.58 7.90 2.97
CA LEU A 21 13.08 8.25 1.66
C LEU A 21 12.94 9.77 1.50
N ASN A 22 13.19 10.27 0.30
CA ASN A 22 12.91 11.64 -0.10
C ASN A 22 11.48 11.73 -0.64
N TYR A 23 10.71 12.71 -0.15
CA TYR A 23 9.32 12.84 -0.57
C TYR A 23 9.19 13.07 -2.08
N LYS A 24 9.94 14.04 -2.64
CA LYS A 24 9.82 14.40 -4.07
C LYS A 24 10.32 13.32 -5.02
N GLU A 25 11.38 12.61 -4.63
CA GLU A 25 12.02 11.62 -5.50
C GLU A 25 11.37 10.24 -5.37
N ASP A 26 11.05 9.83 -4.14
CA ASP A 26 10.69 8.44 -3.84
C ASP A 26 9.17 8.25 -3.67
N LEU A 27 8.41 9.26 -3.19
CA LEU A 27 7.00 9.12 -2.80
C LEU A 27 6.02 9.90 -3.69
N GLU A 28 6.35 11.13 -4.04
CA GLU A 28 5.48 11.98 -4.87
C GLU A 28 5.14 11.37 -6.24
N PRO A 29 6.06 10.68 -6.95
CA PRO A 29 5.70 9.99 -8.19
C PRO A 29 4.60 8.94 -8.01
N ILE A 30 4.58 8.22 -6.88
CA ILE A 30 3.55 7.22 -6.59
C ILE A 30 2.19 7.90 -6.34
N LEU A 31 2.20 9.02 -5.61
CA LEU A 31 0.97 9.79 -5.36
C LEU A 31 0.40 10.38 -6.66
N ASN A 32 1.27 10.79 -7.60
CA ASN A 32 0.86 11.26 -8.91
C ASN A 32 0.22 10.13 -9.74
N ASP A 33 0.80 8.93 -9.73
CA ASP A 33 0.22 7.76 -10.37
C ASP A 33 -1.16 7.40 -9.76
N MET A 34 -1.29 7.44 -8.44
CA MET A 34 -2.57 7.23 -7.76
C MET A 34 -3.60 8.32 -8.12
N ALA A 35 -3.18 9.58 -8.21
CA ALA A 35 -4.05 10.67 -8.65
C ALA A 35 -4.54 10.47 -10.08
N PHE A 36 -3.68 10.01 -10.97
CA PHE A 36 -4.04 9.66 -12.35
C PHE A 36 -5.08 8.53 -12.40
N ILE A 37 -4.91 7.48 -11.58
CA ILE A 37 -5.92 6.40 -11.46
C ILE A 37 -7.25 6.98 -10.97
N MET A 38 -7.25 7.84 -9.95
CA MET A 38 -8.49 8.49 -9.48
C MET A 38 -9.19 9.27 -10.59
N ASP A 39 -8.45 10.02 -11.39
CA ASP A 39 -9.02 10.79 -12.49
C ASP A 39 -9.65 9.87 -13.55
N ARG A 40 -9.02 8.74 -13.88
CA ARG A 40 -9.61 7.72 -14.74
C ARG A 40 -10.90 7.13 -14.16
N LEU A 41 -10.92 6.82 -12.86
CA LEU A 41 -12.12 6.32 -12.18
C LEU A 41 -13.23 7.35 -12.15
N ILE A 42 -12.92 8.63 -11.96
CA ILE A 42 -13.87 9.73 -12.06
C ILE A 42 -14.46 9.79 -13.47
N HIS A 43 -13.64 9.68 -14.51
CA HIS A 43 -14.14 9.62 -15.89
C HIS A 43 -15.06 8.42 -16.15
N ARG A 44 -14.80 7.28 -15.52
CA ARG A 44 -15.58 6.04 -15.69
C ARG A 44 -16.89 6.04 -14.91
N PHE A 45 -16.87 6.44 -13.65
CA PHE A 45 -17.97 6.20 -12.72
C PHE A 45 -18.76 7.46 -12.33
N VAL A 46 -18.20 8.67 -12.48
CA VAL A 46 -18.90 9.89 -12.08
C VAL A 46 -19.81 10.40 -13.18
N PRO A 47 -21.08 10.78 -12.90
CA PRO A 47 -22.00 11.37 -13.86
C PRO A 47 -21.41 12.61 -14.55
N LYS A 48 -21.72 12.78 -15.86
CA LYS A 48 -21.13 13.85 -16.70
C LYS A 48 -21.25 15.25 -16.08
N ASN A 49 -22.40 15.58 -15.50
CA ASN A 49 -22.68 16.87 -14.88
C ASN A 49 -21.87 17.16 -13.61
N ARG A 50 -21.23 16.16 -13.02
CA ARG A 50 -20.40 16.30 -11.81
C ARG A 50 -18.90 16.12 -12.05
N LYS A 51 -18.50 15.56 -13.20
CA LYS A 51 -17.10 15.20 -13.49
C LYS A 51 -16.15 16.36 -13.30
N VAL A 52 -16.41 17.50 -13.94
CA VAL A 52 -15.53 18.69 -13.88
C VAL A 52 -15.32 19.15 -12.43
N LYS A 53 -16.41 19.18 -11.65
CA LYS A 53 -16.33 19.57 -10.24
C LYS A 53 -15.47 18.59 -9.43
N VAL A 54 -15.65 17.29 -9.64
CA VAL A 54 -14.95 16.24 -8.87
C VAL A 54 -13.46 16.14 -9.28
N LEU A 55 -13.15 16.33 -10.56
CA LEU A 55 -11.76 16.40 -11.04
C LEU A 55 -10.95 17.54 -10.38
N ASN A 56 -11.61 18.62 -10.00
CA ASN A 56 -10.98 19.75 -9.30
C ASN A 56 -10.89 19.58 -7.77
N TYR A 57 -11.31 18.43 -7.22
CA TYR A 57 -11.11 18.16 -5.79
C TYR A 57 -9.66 17.83 -5.49
N GLU A 58 -9.23 18.11 -4.24
CA GLU A 58 -7.97 17.59 -3.72
C GLU A 58 -8.00 16.06 -3.60
N PHE A 59 -6.83 15.44 -3.59
CA PHE A 59 -6.63 13.98 -3.53
C PHE A 59 -7.55 13.26 -2.53
N LYS A 60 -7.54 13.70 -1.27
CA LYS A 60 -8.37 13.09 -0.20
C LYS A 60 -9.87 13.18 -0.51
N LYS A 61 -10.32 14.31 -1.05
CA LYS A 61 -11.72 14.55 -1.38
C LYS A 61 -12.17 13.78 -2.62
N LYS A 62 -11.29 13.63 -3.64
CA LYS A 62 -11.55 12.74 -4.79
C LYS A 62 -11.79 11.31 -4.32
N TYR A 63 -10.90 10.77 -3.51
CA TYR A 63 -11.03 9.40 -3.01
C TYR A 63 -12.31 9.21 -2.18
N SER A 64 -12.59 10.12 -1.23
CA SER A 64 -13.83 10.06 -0.44
C SER A 64 -15.08 10.11 -1.31
N TYR A 65 -15.05 10.88 -2.39
CA TYR A 65 -16.17 10.93 -3.34
C TYR A 65 -16.32 9.59 -4.10
N LEU A 66 -15.21 8.99 -4.58
CA LEU A 66 -15.25 7.68 -5.25
C LEU A 66 -15.80 6.59 -4.32
N VAL A 67 -15.40 6.60 -3.05
CA VAL A 67 -15.95 5.67 -2.04
C VAL A 67 -17.45 5.87 -1.85
N SER A 68 -17.94 7.11 -1.88
CA SER A 68 -19.38 7.40 -1.76
C SER A 68 -20.23 6.89 -2.93
N LEU A 69 -19.59 6.49 -4.03
CA LEU A 69 -20.26 5.87 -5.19
C LEU A 69 -20.46 4.36 -5.04
N ASP A 70 -19.97 3.78 -3.95
CA ASP A 70 -20.03 2.33 -3.67
C ASP A 70 -19.49 1.46 -4.82
N ILE A 71 -18.37 1.91 -5.42
CA ILE A 71 -17.70 1.20 -6.52
C ILE A 71 -17.19 -0.13 -5.98
N PRO A 72 -17.59 -1.28 -6.57
CA PRO A 72 -17.10 -2.58 -6.15
C PRO A 72 -15.57 -2.65 -6.25
N GLU A 73 -14.93 -3.20 -5.21
CA GLU A 73 -13.48 -3.43 -5.17
C GLU A 73 -12.64 -2.17 -5.49
N LEU A 74 -13.11 -0.98 -5.09
CA LEU A 74 -12.45 0.29 -5.37
C LEU A 74 -10.99 0.30 -4.92
N ASP A 75 -10.68 -0.31 -3.79
CA ASP A 75 -9.33 -0.44 -3.24
C ASP A 75 -8.39 -1.24 -4.15
N GLN A 76 -8.92 -2.20 -4.95
CA GLN A 76 -8.12 -3.02 -5.85
C GLN A 76 -7.44 -2.20 -6.96
N TYR A 77 -8.07 -1.12 -7.43
CA TYR A 77 -7.45 -0.22 -8.43
C TYR A 77 -6.16 0.45 -7.93
N PHE A 78 -5.99 0.56 -6.62
CA PHE A 78 -4.81 1.15 -5.98
C PHE A 78 -3.89 0.11 -5.36
N ASN A 79 -4.27 -1.17 -5.39
CA ASN A 79 -3.47 -2.22 -4.77
C ASN A 79 -2.40 -2.75 -5.74
N ILE A 80 -1.20 -2.93 -5.23
CA ILE A 80 -0.05 -3.42 -6.01
C ILE A 80 0.00 -4.93 -6.16
N ARG A 81 -0.93 -5.65 -5.56
CA ARG A 81 -1.11 -7.10 -5.74
C ARG A 81 -2.35 -7.42 -6.55
N LEU A 82 -2.36 -8.60 -7.17
CA LEU A 82 -3.56 -9.14 -7.80
C LEU A 82 -4.66 -9.42 -6.76
N PRO A 83 -5.93 -9.44 -7.18
CA PRO A 83 -7.05 -9.86 -6.33
C PRO A 83 -6.81 -11.24 -5.72
N GLU A 84 -7.40 -11.52 -4.56
CA GLU A 84 -7.28 -12.84 -3.92
C GLU A 84 -8.14 -13.92 -4.61
N LYS A 85 -9.19 -13.49 -5.30
CA LYS A 85 -10.18 -14.39 -5.94
C LYS A 85 -10.51 -13.88 -7.34
N ASN A 86 -11.02 -14.76 -8.18
CA ASN A 86 -11.54 -14.42 -9.52
C ASN A 86 -10.50 -13.73 -10.42
N ILE A 87 -9.22 -14.09 -10.28
CA ILE A 87 -8.15 -13.53 -11.12
C ILE A 87 -8.41 -13.91 -12.59
N ASN A 88 -8.38 -12.92 -13.47
CA ASN A 88 -8.48 -13.09 -14.91
C ASN A 88 -7.63 -12.04 -15.64
N ALA A 89 -7.60 -12.09 -16.98
CA ALA A 89 -6.80 -11.19 -17.79
C ALA A 89 -7.17 -9.70 -17.65
N ASN A 90 -8.36 -9.39 -17.13
CA ASN A 90 -8.84 -8.02 -16.93
C ASN A 90 -8.79 -7.59 -15.46
N SER A 91 -8.15 -8.37 -14.59
CA SER A 91 -8.02 -8.01 -13.18
C SER A 91 -7.19 -6.75 -13.02
N ASP A 92 -7.76 -5.76 -12.35
CA ASP A 92 -7.09 -4.49 -12.07
C ASP A 92 -6.05 -4.67 -10.95
N PHE A 93 -4.90 -4.04 -11.09
CA PHE A 93 -3.91 -3.86 -10.03
C PHE A 93 -3.01 -2.67 -10.36
N PHE A 94 -2.44 -2.08 -9.33
CA PHE A 94 -1.58 -0.92 -9.48
C PHE A 94 -0.13 -1.33 -9.77
N ALA A 95 0.25 -1.29 -11.05
CA ALA A 95 1.63 -1.48 -11.47
C ALA A 95 2.12 -0.23 -12.20
N SER A 96 3.20 0.37 -11.71
CA SER A 96 3.82 1.54 -12.32
C SER A 96 5.34 1.52 -12.12
N GLN A 97 6.04 2.33 -12.91
CA GLN A 97 7.49 2.51 -12.75
C GLN A 97 7.84 3.08 -11.36
N SER A 98 6.99 3.94 -10.78
CA SER A 98 7.21 4.51 -9.46
C SER A 98 7.14 3.46 -8.36
N ILE A 99 6.20 2.52 -8.44
CA ILE A 99 6.12 1.37 -7.52
C ILE A 99 7.32 0.45 -7.69
N TRP A 100 7.72 0.15 -8.93
CA TRP A 100 8.92 -0.63 -9.19
C TRP A 100 10.17 0.01 -8.58
N ASN A 101 10.33 1.32 -8.77
CA ASN A 101 11.43 2.08 -8.20
C ASN A 101 11.43 2.07 -6.67
N LEU A 102 10.23 2.12 -6.04
CA LEU A 102 10.12 2.04 -4.58
C LEU A 102 10.54 0.67 -4.05
N ILE A 103 10.06 -0.42 -4.66
CA ILE A 103 10.38 -1.79 -4.25
C ILE A 103 11.89 -2.06 -4.39
N ASN A 104 12.52 -1.52 -5.43
CA ASN A 104 13.94 -1.67 -5.69
C ASN A 104 14.80 -0.53 -5.11
N ASN A 105 14.25 0.29 -4.23
CA ASN A 105 14.95 1.45 -3.70
C ASN A 105 16.10 1.01 -2.78
N LYS A 106 17.32 1.30 -3.19
CA LYS A 106 18.55 0.94 -2.44
C LYS A 106 18.57 1.48 -1.01
N LYS A 107 17.92 2.64 -0.76
CA LYS A 107 17.82 3.19 0.60
C LYS A 107 17.02 2.26 1.52
N ILE A 108 15.96 1.62 1.00
CA ILE A 108 15.14 0.63 1.73
C ILE A 108 15.92 -0.68 1.84
N LEU A 109 16.36 -1.24 0.70
CA LEU A 109 17.03 -2.53 0.63
C LEU A 109 18.23 -2.59 1.56
N ASN A 110 19.08 -1.57 1.58
CA ASN A 110 20.22 -1.47 2.50
C ASN A 110 19.83 -1.47 3.99
N LYS A 111 18.58 -1.15 4.35
CA LYS A 111 18.11 -1.26 5.74
C LYS A 111 17.60 -2.67 6.04
N ILE A 112 16.93 -3.30 5.08
CA ILE A 112 16.43 -4.67 5.20
C ILE A 112 17.60 -5.65 5.27
N GLU A 113 18.61 -5.50 4.44
CA GLU A 113 19.84 -6.32 4.45
C GLU A 113 20.54 -6.32 5.82
N LYS A 114 20.45 -5.23 6.56
CA LYS A 114 21.01 -5.16 7.93
C LYS A 114 20.25 -6.01 8.95
N ILE A 115 19.04 -6.45 8.63
CA ILE A 115 18.20 -7.29 9.48
C ILE A 115 18.28 -8.74 8.99
N LEU A 116 18.00 -8.96 7.70
CA LEU A 116 17.87 -10.29 7.09
C LEU A 116 19.17 -10.87 6.52
N GLY A 117 20.18 -10.04 6.26
CA GLY A 117 21.37 -10.45 5.49
C GLY A 117 21.28 -10.03 4.02
N PRO A 118 22.31 -10.36 3.21
CA PRO A 118 22.47 -9.84 1.84
C PRO A 118 21.50 -10.45 0.83
N GLU A 119 20.99 -11.65 1.08
CA GLU A 119 20.04 -12.31 0.19
C GLU A 119 18.60 -12.03 0.64
N ILE A 120 17.94 -11.11 -0.07
CA ILE A 120 16.55 -10.75 0.21
C ILE A 120 15.68 -10.98 -1.01
N ALA A 121 14.49 -11.53 -0.78
CA ALA A 121 13.47 -11.70 -1.81
C ALA A 121 12.26 -10.80 -1.49
N SER A 122 11.71 -10.19 -2.53
CA SER A 122 10.46 -9.44 -2.41
C SER A 122 9.26 -10.40 -2.43
N ASN A 123 8.46 -10.39 -1.37
CA ASN A 123 7.22 -11.15 -1.35
C ASN A 123 6.19 -10.48 -2.30
N PRO A 124 5.52 -11.22 -3.19
CA PRO A 124 4.52 -10.66 -4.10
C PRO A 124 3.24 -10.19 -3.39
N CYS A 125 3.00 -10.62 -2.15
CA CYS A 125 1.84 -10.19 -1.36
C CYS A 125 2.08 -8.81 -0.72
N GLN A 126 2.32 -7.80 -1.55
CA GLN A 126 2.48 -6.42 -1.13
C GLN A 126 1.18 -5.65 -1.28
N ASN A 127 0.89 -4.74 -0.37
CA ASN A 127 -0.34 -3.99 -0.39
C ASN A 127 -0.07 -2.48 -0.40
N SER A 128 -0.76 -1.78 -1.27
CA SER A 128 -0.94 -0.33 -1.17
C SER A 128 -2.37 -0.04 -0.71
N ARG A 129 -2.52 0.84 0.27
CA ARG A 129 -3.82 1.10 0.90
C ARG A 129 -4.07 2.60 1.06
N ILE A 130 -5.23 3.06 0.59
CA ILE A 130 -5.72 4.40 0.86
C ILE A 130 -6.79 4.29 1.94
N LYS A 131 -6.40 4.50 3.21
CA LYS A 131 -7.34 4.43 4.33
C LYS A 131 -8.07 5.75 4.53
N GLN A 132 -9.38 5.66 4.65
CA GLN A 132 -10.21 6.79 5.07
C GLN A 132 -10.18 7.00 6.59
N PRO A 133 -10.46 8.23 7.07
CA PRO A 133 -10.81 8.43 8.46
C PRO A 133 -12.00 7.55 8.85
N GLU A 134 -11.96 6.93 10.03
CA GLU A 134 -13.01 6.01 10.49
C GLU A 134 -14.43 6.58 10.43
N LYS A 135 -14.57 7.89 10.65
CA LYS A 135 -15.86 8.60 10.52
C LYS A 135 -16.49 8.52 9.12
N GLY A 136 -15.68 8.26 8.09
CA GLY A 136 -16.13 8.12 6.70
C GLY A 136 -16.36 6.67 6.26
N VAL A 137 -15.99 5.69 7.12
CA VAL A 137 -16.13 4.27 6.81
C VAL A 137 -17.49 3.78 7.28
N SER A 138 -18.25 3.09 6.43
CA SER A 138 -19.51 2.49 6.83
C SER A 138 -19.29 1.46 7.94
N LYS A 139 -20.30 1.27 8.81
CA LYS A 139 -20.22 0.27 9.90
C LYS A 139 -19.92 -1.15 9.38
N LYS A 140 -20.43 -1.49 8.19
CA LYS A 140 -20.19 -2.77 7.50
C LYS A 140 -18.71 -2.98 7.19
N ASN A 141 -18.01 -1.93 6.77
CA ASN A 141 -16.63 -1.98 6.30
C ASN A 141 -15.61 -1.60 7.38
N LEU A 142 -16.07 -1.27 8.60
CA LEU A 142 -15.18 -0.79 9.67
C LEU A 142 -14.14 -1.85 10.08
N ASN A 143 -14.50 -3.11 10.05
CA ASN A 143 -13.61 -4.24 10.37
C ASN A 143 -12.99 -4.90 9.13
N ASP A 144 -13.19 -4.32 7.95
CA ASP A 144 -12.48 -4.72 6.75
C ASP A 144 -11.03 -4.24 6.81
N GLY A 145 -10.10 -5.17 6.80
CA GLY A 145 -8.66 -4.87 6.93
C GLY A 145 -8.11 -3.99 5.81
N LEU A 146 -8.76 -3.94 4.66
CA LEU A 146 -8.35 -3.12 3.50
C LEU A 146 -8.87 -1.69 3.62
N VAL A 147 -10.13 -1.52 4.01
CA VAL A 147 -10.83 -0.23 4.05
C VAL A 147 -10.85 0.36 5.46
N GLY A 148 -11.13 -0.45 6.46
CA GLY A 148 -11.31 -0.07 7.85
C GLY A 148 -10.11 -0.39 8.75
N ARG A 149 -10.37 -0.99 9.89
CA ARG A 149 -9.37 -1.39 10.88
C ARG A 149 -8.74 -2.70 10.49
N THR A 150 -7.41 -2.75 10.45
CA THR A 150 -6.69 -4.01 10.33
C THR A 150 -6.59 -4.67 11.71
N PRO A 151 -7.11 -5.88 11.91
CA PRO A 151 -6.97 -6.61 13.17
C PRO A 151 -5.50 -6.86 13.51
N TRP A 152 -5.20 -7.06 14.80
CA TRP A 152 -3.88 -7.52 15.20
C TRP A 152 -3.56 -8.87 14.58
N HIS A 153 -2.44 -8.97 13.88
CA HIS A 153 -2.00 -10.18 13.19
C HIS A 153 -0.48 -10.20 13.07
N GLN A 154 0.05 -11.35 12.68
CA GLN A 154 1.43 -11.50 12.23
C GLN A 154 1.42 -11.81 10.74
N ASP A 155 2.19 -11.08 9.94
CA ASP A 155 2.25 -11.30 8.49
C ASP A 155 2.74 -12.71 8.14
N ALA A 156 3.67 -13.26 8.93
CA ALA A 156 4.07 -14.66 8.79
C ALA A 156 2.90 -15.63 9.00
N GLY A 157 1.90 -15.30 9.84
CA GLY A 157 0.73 -16.13 10.12
C GLY A 157 -0.21 -16.32 8.93
N VAL A 158 -0.16 -15.44 7.92
CA VAL A 158 -0.96 -15.59 6.69
C VAL A 158 -0.24 -16.39 5.60
N MET A 159 1.04 -16.69 5.80
CA MET A 159 1.79 -17.59 4.91
C MET A 159 1.38 -19.05 5.14
N ASN A 160 1.40 -19.87 4.09
CA ASN A 160 1.18 -21.29 4.27
C ASN A 160 2.31 -21.95 5.10
N LYS A 161 2.00 -23.06 5.78
CA LYS A 161 2.95 -23.75 6.68
C LYS A 161 4.28 -24.13 6.02
N LYS A 162 4.28 -24.44 4.70
CA LYS A 162 5.51 -24.76 3.97
C LYS A 162 6.38 -23.51 3.74
N GLY A 163 5.76 -22.35 3.44
CA GLY A 163 6.46 -21.10 3.25
C GLY A 163 6.98 -20.46 4.53
N GLN A 164 6.42 -20.84 5.69
CA GLN A 164 6.88 -20.31 7.00
C GLN A 164 8.18 -20.98 7.49
N LYS A 165 8.43 -22.21 7.09
CA LYS A 165 9.54 -23.00 7.63
C LYS A 165 10.89 -22.44 7.16
N GLY A 166 11.66 -21.90 8.09
CA GLY A 166 13.00 -21.34 7.82
C GLY A 166 13.02 -19.99 7.08
N THR A 167 11.85 -19.34 6.96
CA THR A 167 11.74 -18.02 6.31
C THR A 167 11.68 -16.92 7.35
N GLU A 168 12.64 -16.00 7.31
CA GLU A 168 12.56 -14.74 8.05
C GLU A 168 11.80 -13.70 7.21
N LEU A 169 10.80 -13.04 7.79
CA LEU A 169 9.97 -12.05 7.13
C LEU A 169 10.07 -10.70 7.83
N VAL A 170 10.35 -9.66 7.06
CA VAL A 170 10.31 -8.26 7.51
C VAL A 170 9.30 -7.49 6.68
N THR A 171 8.32 -6.88 7.35
CA THR A 171 7.33 -6.02 6.69
C THR A 171 7.75 -4.56 6.80
N CYS A 172 7.80 -3.88 5.65
CA CYS A 172 8.09 -2.45 5.56
C CYS A 172 6.80 -1.65 5.42
N TRP A 173 6.49 -0.84 6.43
CA TRP A 173 5.40 0.14 6.37
C TRP A 173 5.93 1.50 5.93
N ILE A 174 5.44 1.99 4.80
CA ILE A 174 5.88 3.25 4.20
C ILE A 174 4.68 4.18 4.05
N PRO A 175 4.52 5.19 4.94
CA PRO A 175 3.47 6.18 4.78
C PRO A 175 3.82 7.14 3.65
N PHE A 176 2.91 7.34 2.69
CA PHE A 176 3.06 8.28 1.57
C PHE A 176 2.56 9.68 1.90
N THR A 177 1.64 9.79 2.87
CA THR A 177 1.08 11.07 3.33
C THR A 177 1.28 11.24 4.82
N LYS A 178 1.23 12.52 5.27
CA LYS A 178 1.20 12.87 6.70
C LYS A 178 -0.19 12.68 7.29
#